data_f3ecd0c6612c75936ac88fe573238b97
#
_entry.id   f3ecd0c6612c75936ac88fe573238b97
#
_cell.length_a   1.000
_cell.length_b   1.000
_cell.length_c   1.000
_cell.angle_alpha   90.00
_cell.angle_beta   90.00
_cell.angle_gamma   90.00
#
_symmetry.space_group_name_H-M   'P 1'
#
loop_
_entity.id
_entity.type
_entity.pdbx_description
1 polymer ?
#
loop_
_entity_poly.entity_id
_entity_poly.type
_entity_poly.pdbx_seq_one_letter_code
_entity_poly.pdbx_strand_id
1 'polypeptide(L)'
;MYYTIFADYDVICRHTEIVNHGDKSIYLDKVMSFSMDFADSDYDVMTLSGAHLYEKNIYRRAIKSDSIVLESIRGTSSPQATPFIALMDKNTNEDIGSVWAFNFIYSGDFQASVQVGQYKTTRVQMGMNPTTFGWTLSGKICFS
;
A
#
# COMPACT_ATOMS: atom_id res chain seq x y z
N MET A 1 3.15 -4.01 16.07
CA MET A 1 2.39 -4.34 14.85
C MET A 1 1.15 -5.12 15.28
N TYR A 2 -0.03 -4.72 14.83
CA TYR A 2 -1.32 -5.25 15.27
C TYR A 2 -2.10 -5.74 14.06
N TYR A 3 -2.83 -6.85 14.23
CA TYR A 3 -3.71 -7.43 13.24
C TYR A 3 -5.10 -7.64 13.84
N THR A 4 -6.14 -7.24 13.10
CA THR A 4 -7.53 -7.53 13.41
C THR A 4 -8.13 -8.32 12.26
N ILE A 5 -8.69 -9.49 12.57
CA ILE A 5 -9.24 -10.41 11.56
C ILE A 5 -10.77 -10.37 11.66
N PHE A 6 -11.40 -10.13 10.52
CA PHE A 6 -12.85 -10.16 10.35
C PHE A 6 -13.20 -11.39 9.49
N ALA A 7 -13.29 -12.55 10.14
CA ALA A 7 -13.43 -13.84 9.45
C ALA A 7 -14.68 -13.93 8.56
N ASP A 8 -15.78 -13.30 8.97
CA ASP A 8 -17.05 -13.31 8.20
C ASP A 8 -16.99 -12.48 6.91
N TYR A 9 -15.94 -11.68 6.73
CA TYR A 9 -15.78 -10.77 5.58
C TYR A 9 -14.50 -11.00 4.79
N ASP A 10 -13.68 -12.00 5.15
CA ASP A 10 -12.35 -12.22 4.57
C ASP A 10 -11.46 -10.97 4.58
N VAL A 11 -11.55 -10.18 5.65
CA VAL A 11 -10.83 -8.93 5.82
C VAL A 11 -9.84 -9.01 6.98
N ILE A 12 -8.62 -8.54 6.71
CA ILE A 12 -7.58 -8.36 7.73
C ILE A 12 -7.19 -6.88 7.77
N CYS A 13 -7.41 -6.25 8.92
CA CYS A 13 -6.86 -4.92 9.18
C CYS A 13 -5.50 -5.05 9.86
N ARG A 14 -4.58 -4.19 9.47
CA ARG A 14 -3.24 -4.10 10.06
C ARG A 14 -2.90 -2.66 10.36
N HIS A 15 -2.31 -2.40 11.54
CA HIS A 15 -1.63 -1.15 11.78
C HIS A 15 -0.25 -1.35 12.42
N THR A 16 0.62 -0.38 12.24
CA THR A 16 1.99 -0.41 12.72
C THR A 16 2.21 0.75 13.69
N GLU A 17 2.74 0.42 14.84
CA GLU A 17 3.16 1.37 15.87
C GLU A 17 4.69 1.31 16.00
N ILE A 18 5.34 2.46 16.04
CA ILE A 18 6.78 2.58 16.24
C ILE A 18 7.01 3.25 17.58
N VAL A 19 7.66 2.55 18.49
CA VAL A 19 7.95 3.04 19.84
C VAL A 19 9.46 3.24 19.98
N ASN A 20 9.85 4.45 20.36
CA ASN A 20 11.23 4.73 20.71
C ASN A 20 11.43 4.56 22.22
N HIS A 21 12.01 3.44 22.62
CA HIS A 21 12.34 3.15 24.02
C HIS A 21 13.65 3.78 24.49
N GLY A 22 14.43 4.34 23.58
CA GLY A 22 15.70 5.00 23.91
C GLY A 22 15.51 6.41 24.47
N ASP A 23 16.58 6.98 25.00
CA ASP A 23 16.58 8.35 25.52
C ASP A 23 16.88 9.41 24.44
N LYS A 24 17.38 8.99 23.29
CA LYS A 24 17.71 9.89 22.16
C LYS A 24 16.60 9.86 21.13
N SER A 25 16.37 11.01 20.49
CA SER A 25 15.45 11.09 19.33
C SER A 25 16.00 10.29 18.15
N ILE A 26 15.08 9.65 17.41
CA ILE A 26 15.37 9.02 16.12
C ILE A 26 14.58 9.72 15.02
N TYR A 27 15.13 9.74 13.82
CA TYR A 27 14.44 10.29 12.66
C TYR A 27 13.84 9.15 11.84
N LEU A 28 12.55 9.24 11.54
CA LEU A 28 11.82 8.33 10.68
C LEU A 28 11.75 8.95 9.28
N ASP A 29 12.45 8.35 8.36
CA ASP A 29 12.57 8.79 6.97
C ASP A 29 11.53 8.12 6.07
N LYS A 30 11.12 6.91 6.41
CA LYS A 30 10.13 6.13 5.67
C LYS A 30 9.33 5.23 6.61
N VAL A 31 8.00 5.30 6.48
CA VAL A 31 7.09 4.42 7.22
C VAL A 31 6.13 3.75 6.24
N MET A 32 6.35 2.46 5.98
CA MET A 32 5.43 1.61 5.24
C MET A 32 4.68 0.73 6.24
N SER A 33 3.44 1.08 6.52
CA SER A 33 2.61 0.36 7.47
C SER A 33 2.20 -1.04 6.98
N PHE A 34 2.29 -1.27 5.68
CA PHE A 34 2.04 -2.57 5.06
C PHE A 34 3.20 -2.98 4.13
N SER A 35 3.63 -4.24 4.26
CA SER A 35 4.52 -4.90 3.31
C SER A 35 4.20 -6.38 3.31
N MET A 36 3.98 -6.97 2.14
CA MET A 36 3.67 -8.38 1.95
C MET A 36 4.32 -8.91 0.68
N ASP A 37 4.88 -10.09 0.77
CA ASP A 37 5.51 -10.80 -0.35
C ASP A 37 4.64 -11.98 -0.78
N PHE A 38 4.43 -12.09 -2.08
CA PHE A 38 3.79 -13.22 -2.75
C PHE A 38 4.85 -14.05 -3.44
N ALA A 39 4.69 -15.38 -3.38
CA ALA A 39 5.68 -16.32 -3.92
C ALA A 39 5.69 -16.41 -5.45
N ASP A 40 4.76 -15.75 -6.13
CA ASP A 40 4.63 -15.71 -7.59
C ASP A 40 4.81 -14.30 -8.13
N SER A 41 5.00 -14.18 -9.43
CA SER A 41 5.16 -12.93 -10.17
C SER A 41 4.19 -12.79 -11.35
N ASP A 42 3.33 -13.76 -11.56
CA ASP A 42 2.41 -13.78 -12.72
C ASP A 42 1.03 -13.20 -12.38
N TYR A 43 1.03 -11.94 -11.96
CA TYR A 43 -0.17 -11.21 -11.59
C TYR A 43 -0.49 -10.06 -12.53
N ASP A 44 -1.76 -9.66 -12.53
CA ASP A 44 -2.19 -8.34 -12.95
C ASP A 44 -2.39 -7.44 -11.73
N VAL A 45 -2.12 -6.15 -11.91
CA VAL A 45 -2.32 -5.13 -10.90
C VAL A 45 -3.45 -4.21 -11.33
N MET A 46 -4.44 -4.05 -10.45
CA MET A 46 -5.52 -3.10 -10.63
C MET A 46 -5.33 -1.90 -9.72
N THR A 47 -5.48 -0.71 -10.29
CA THR A 47 -5.43 0.58 -9.58
C THR A 47 -6.65 1.42 -9.92
N LEU A 48 -6.99 2.34 -9.05
CA LEU A 48 -8.09 3.29 -9.22
C LEU A 48 -7.53 4.70 -9.33
N SER A 49 -7.77 5.35 -10.47
CA SER A 49 -7.32 6.72 -10.73
C SER A 49 -8.40 7.50 -11.48
N GLY A 50 -8.29 8.81 -11.54
CA GLY A 50 -9.25 9.62 -12.26
C GLY A 50 -9.03 11.11 -12.11
N ALA A 51 -10.13 11.86 -12.23
CA ALA A 51 -10.18 13.30 -12.08
C ALA A 51 -11.52 13.71 -11.43
N HIS A 52 -11.68 14.97 -11.12
CA HIS A 52 -12.96 15.50 -10.67
C HIS A 52 -14.06 15.21 -11.71
N LEU A 53 -15.18 14.67 -11.27
CA LEU A 53 -16.32 14.17 -12.09
C LEU A 53 -15.99 12.93 -12.96
N TYR A 54 -14.80 12.38 -12.87
CA TYR A 54 -14.38 11.17 -13.58
C TYR A 54 -13.47 10.33 -12.69
N GLU A 55 -14.00 9.90 -11.56
CA GLU A 55 -13.26 9.30 -10.46
C GLU A 55 -13.24 7.78 -10.54
N LYS A 56 -12.23 7.17 -9.89
CA LYS A 56 -12.13 5.71 -9.69
C LYS A 56 -12.17 4.87 -10.97
N ASN A 57 -11.60 5.39 -12.05
CA ASN A 57 -11.44 4.58 -13.26
C ASN A 57 -10.53 3.40 -12.97
N ILE A 58 -10.94 2.24 -13.42
CA ILE A 58 -10.21 0.98 -13.24
C ILE A 58 -9.12 0.86 -14.29
N TYR A 59 -7.88 0.74 -13.83
CA TYR A 59 -6.72 0.44 -14.67
C TYR A 59 -6.16 -0.91 -14.25
N ARG A 60 -6.22 -1.89 -15.17
CA ARG A 60 -5.64 -3.21 -14.99
C ARG A 60 -4.45 -3.38 -15.93
N ARG A 61 -3.32 -3.80 -15.41
CA ARG A 61 -2.11 -4.05 -16.20
C ARG A 61 -1.31 -5.21 -15.62
N ALA A 62 -0.71 -6.01 -16.52
CA ALA A 62 0.22 -7.06 -16.10
C ALA A 62 1.46 -6.43 -15.47
N ILE A 63 1.89 -6.96 -14.33
CA ILE A 63 3.20 -6.64 -13.78
C ILE A 63 4.25 -7.56 -14.42
N LYS A 64 5.42 -6.99 -14.70
CA LYS A 64 6.60 -7.70 -15.19
C LYS A 64 7.77 -7.46 -14.25
N SER A 65 8.99 -7.45 -14.75
CA SER A 65 10.20 -7.18 -13.96
C SER A 65 10.40 -5.69 -13.64
N ASP A 66 9.33 -4.94 -13.46
CA ASP A 66 9.30 -3.52 -13.13
C ASP A 66 8.56 -3.27 -11.82
N SER A 67 8.34 -2.02 -11.49
CA SER A 67 7.51 -1.59 -10.38
C SER A 67 6.34 -0.75 -10.84
N ILE A 68 5.18 -0.96 -10.22
CA ILE A 68 4.00 -0.12 -10.37
C ILE A 68 3.88 0.70 -9.09
N VAL A 69 3.88 2.03 -9.24
CA VAL A 69 3.71 2.96 -8.13
C VAL A 69 2.45 3.77 -8.34
N LEU A 70 1.62 3.84 -7.31
CA LEU A 70 0.45 4.71 -7.19
C LEU A 70 0.68 5.61 -5.98
N GLU A 71 0.69 6.93 -6.18
CA GLU A 71 1.02 7.85 -5.10
C GLU A 71 0.28 9.18 -5.17
N SER A 72 0.20 9.87 -4.05
CA SER A 72 -0.16 11.27 -3.94
C SER A 72 0.90 12.03 -3.15
N ILE A 73 1.24 13.24 -3.62
CA ILE A 73 2.14 14.20 -2.98
C ILE A 73 1.47 15.58 -2.86
N ARG A 74 0.14 15.59 -2.74
CA ARG A 74 -0.69 16.82 -2.76
C ARG A 74 -1.17 17.24 -1.38
N GLY A 75 -0.66 16.62 -0.33
CA GLY A 75 -1.15 16.81 1.04
C GLY A 75 -2.41 16.00 1.37
N THR A 76 -3.00 15.33 0.39
CA THR A 76 -4.19 14.49 0.55
C THR A 76 -4.27 13.42 -0.53
N SER A 77 -4.94 12.31 -0.22
CA SER A 77 -5.44 11.40 -1.26
C SER A 77 -6.50 12.12 -2.08
N SER A 78 -6.48 11.96 -3.39
CA SER A 78 -7.33 12.71 -4.33
C SER A 78 -8.05 11.79 -5.30
N PRO A 79 -9.07 12.29 -6.04
CA PRO A 79 -9.69 11.55 -7.12
C PRO A 79 -8.70 11.04 -8.18
N GLN A 80 -7.54 11.72 -8.31
CA GLN A 80 -6.50 11.32 -9.24
C GLN A 80 -5.81 10.01 -8.84
N ALA A 81 -5.64 9.75 -7.54
CA ALA A 81 -5.03 8.56 -7.02
C ALA A 81 -5.77 8.08 -5.76
N THR A 82 -6.49 6.99 -5.88
CA THR A 82 -7.15 6.36 -4.74
C THR A 82 -6.14 5.42 -4.05
N PRO A 83 -6.01 5.43 -2.71
CA PRO A 83 -5.06 4.58 -2.00
C PRO A 83 -5.50 3.11 -1.97
N PHE A 84 -5.67 2.54 -3.15
CA PHE A 84 -6.16 1.19 -3.39
C PHE A 84 -5.35 0.50 -4.49
N ILE A 85 -4.92 -0.71 -4.21
CA ILE A 85 -4.31 -1.62 -5.20
C ILE A 85 -4.94 -3.00 -5.03
N ALA A 86 -5.20 -3.69 -6.14
CA ALA A 86 -5.50 -5.11 -6.11
C ALA A 86 -4.49 -5.89 -6.96
N LEU A 87 -4.04 -7.00 -6.40
CA LEU A 87 -3.26 -8.04 -7.10
C LEU A 87 -4.23 -9.12 -7.52
N MET A 88 -4.17 -9.56 -8.76
CA MET A 88 -5.16 -10.48 -9.36
C MET A 88 -4.46 -11.55 -10.16
N ASP A 89 -5.02 -12.76 -10.16
CA ASP A 89 -4.61 -13.78 -11.13
C ASP A 89 -4.94 -13.31 -12.56
N LYS A 90 -4.14 -13.73 -13.55
CA LYS A 90 -4.26 -13.30 -14.96
C LYS A 90 -5.66 -13.45 -15.55
N ASN A 91 -6.33 -14.53 -15.22
CA ASN A 91 -7.63 -14.89 -15.77
C ASN A 91 -8.80 -14.45 -14.89
N THR A 92 -8.52 -13.63 -13.85
CA THR A 92 -9.56 -13.15 -12.94
C THR A 92 -10.52 -12.20 -13.67
N ASN A 93 -11.82 -12.46 -13.47
CA ASN A 93 -12.91 -11.60 -13.88
C ASN A 93 -13.94 -11.50 -12.72
N GLU A 94 -15.16 -11.07 -13.01
CA GLU A 94 -16.20 -10.88 -11.99
C GLU A 94 -16.72 -12.21 -11.41
N ASP A 95 -16.54 -13.33 -12.11
CA ASP A 95 -17.09 -14.65 -11.75
C ASP A 95 -16.02 -15.62 -11.22
N ILE A 96 -14.77 -15.48 -11.65
CA ILE A 96 -13.70 -16.46 -11.36
C ILE A 96 -12.36 -15.79 -11.05
N GLY A 97 -11.50 -16.51 -10.33
CA GLY A 97 -10.13 -16.13 -10.02
C GLY A 97 -9.97 -15.63 -8.60
N SER A 98 -8.73 -15.27 -8.25
CA SER A 98 -8.38 -14.74 -6.94
C SER A 98 -7.97 -13.28 -7.02
N VAL A 99 -8.37 -12.51 -6.01
CA VAL A 99 -8.04 -11.09 -5.86
C VAL A 99 -7.59 -10.83 -4.44
N TRP A 100 -6.45 -10.21 -4.30
CA TRP A 100 -5.95 -9.66 -3.03
C TRP A 100 -6.00 -8.14 -3.11
N ALA A 101 -6.98 -7.55 -2.42
CA ALA A 101 -7.20 -6.11 -2.41
C ALA A 101 -6.55 -5.46 -1.19
N PHE A 102 -5.89 -4.34 -1.39
CA PHE A 102 -5.19 -3.56 -0.37
C PHE A 102 -5.72 -2.14 -0.40
N ASN A 103 -6.21 -1.67 0.73
CA ASN A 103 -6.67 -0.30 0.89
C ASN A 103 -5.94 0.36 2.06
N PHE A 104 -5.35 1.52 1.82
CA PHE A 104 -4.68 2.29 2.85
C PHE A 104 -5.64 3.35 3.41
N ILE A 105 -5.99 3.19 4.68
CA ILE A 105 -6.90 4.12 5.37
C ILE A 105 -6.08 5.28 5.91
N TYR A 106 -5.83 6.25 5.05
CA TYR A 106 -5.08 7.46 5.36
C TYR A 106 -5.50 8.59 4.41
N SER A 107 -5.64 9.80 4.94
CA SER A 107 -6.13 10.95 4.17
C SER A 107 -5.02 11.84 3.59
N GLY A 108 -3.78 11.66 4.03
CA GLY A 108 -2.62 12.43 3.57
C GLY A 108 -1.92 11.87 2.35
N ASP A 109 -0.68 12.28 2.14
CA ASP A 109 0.18 11.78 1.08
C ASP A 109 0.53 10.31 1.30
N PHE A 110 0.30 9.50 0.29
CA PHE A 110 0.53 8.06 0.36
C PHE A 110 1.36 7.56 -0.82
N GLN A 111 1.97 6.42 -0.61
CA GLN A 111 2.57 5.63 -1.67
C GLN A 111 2.15 4.17 -1.53
N ALA A 112 1.68 3.60 -2.63
CA ALA A 112 1.41 2.18 -2.78
C ALA A 112 2.25 1.66 -3.95
N SER A 113 2.95 0.56 -3.77
CA SER A 113 3.82 0.00 -4.80
C SER A 113 3.69 -1.51 -4.90
N VAL A 114 3.78 -2.01 -6.12
CA VAL A 114 3.90 -3.43 -6.43
C VAL A 114 5.17 -3.62 -7.24
N GLN A 115 6.05 -4.50 -6.81
CA GLN A 115 7.33 -4.75 -7.45
C GLN A 115 7.60 -6.24 -7.58
N VAL A 116 8.06 -6.67 -8.74
CA VAL A 116 8.58 -8.02 -8.96
C VAL A 116 10.08 -8.05 -8.70
N GLY A 117 10.49 -8.90 -7.76
CA GLY A 117 11.88 -9.13 -7.42
C GLY A 117 12.60 -10.05 -8.40
N GLN A 118 13.93 -10.08 -8.31
CA GLN A 118 14.78 -10.94 -9.15
C GLN A 118 14.49 -12.46 -9.00
N TYR A 119 13.89 -12.87 -7.90
CA TYR A 119 13.51 -14.25 -7.62
C TYR A 119 12.06 -14.57 -8.01
N LYS A 120 11.44 -13.75 -8.86
CA LYS A 120 10.04 -13.89 -9.28
C LYS A 120 9.04 -13.90 -8.12
N THR A 121 9.31 -13.11 -7.11
CA THR A 121 8.38 -12.82 -6.02
C THR A 121 7.78 -11.43 -6.23
N THR A 122 6.52 -11.26 -5.86
CA THR A 122 5.84 -9.95 -5.94
C THR A 122 5.71 -9.35 -4.55
N ARG A 123 6.24 -8.14 -4.36
CA ARG A 123 6.11 -7.36 -3.13
C ARG A 123 5.09 -6.27 -3.29
N VAL A 124 4.12 -6.21 -2.37
CA VAL A 124 3.17 -5.11 -2.23
C VAL A 124 3.52 -4.32 -0.99
N GLN A 125 3.66 -3.01 -1.12
CA GLN A 125 3.91 -2.10 0.00
C GLN A 125 2.95 -0.91 -0.05
N MET A 126 2.47 -0.47 1.11
CA MET A 126 1.66 0.74 1.25
C MET A 126 2.03 1.48 2.53
N GLY A 127 2.02 2.80 2.47
CA GLY A 127 2.32 3.65 3.61
C GLY A 127 2.29 5.14 3.26
N MET A 128 2.77 5.95 4.18
CA MET A 128 2.97 7.37 3.95
C MET A 128 3.98 7.59 2.83
N ASN A 129 3.76 8.62 2.01
CA ASN A 129 4.67 8.91 0.90
C ASN A 129 6.03 9.36 1.44
N PRO A 130 7.11 8.61 1.18
CA PRO A 130 8.43 8.94 1.72
C PRO A 130 9.03 10.25 1.17
N THR A 131 8.52 10.76 0.06
CA THR A 131 8.98 12.02 -0.53
C THR A 131 8.56 13.23 0.33
N THR A 132 7.39 13.15 0.97
CA THR A 132 6.82 14.23 1.78
C THR A 132 6.84 13.92 3.28
N PHE A 133 7.20 12.70 3.66
CA PHE A 133 7.24 12.26 5.04
C PHE A 133 8.62 12.48 5.66
N GLY A 134 8.62 12.94 6.89
CA GLY A 134 9.78 13.00 7.76
C GLY A 134 9.32 13.30 9.18
N TRP A 135 9.71 12.49 10.15
CA TRP A 135 9.27 12.64 11.53
C TRP A 135 10.38 12.38 12.54
N THR A 136 10.57 13.32 13.48
CA THR A 136 11.48 13.13 14.60
C THR A 136 10.70 12.51 15.78
N LEU A 137 10.98 11.26 16.07
CA LEU A 137 10.41 10.55 17.20
C LEU A 137 11.31 10.72 18.43
N SER A 138 10.88 11.53 19.38
CA SER A 138 11.62 11.77 20.63
C SER A 138 11.73 10.47 21.46
N GLY A 139 12.67 10.46 22.40
CA GLY A 139 12.81 9.32 23.32
C GLY A 139 11.55 9.10 24.13
N LYS A 140 11.19 7.83 24.38
CA LYS A 140 10.05 7.39 25.17
C LYS A 140 8.67 7.78 24.60
N ILE A 141 8.58 8.01 23.28
CA ILE A 141 7.35 8.37 22.58
C ILE A 141 7.01 7.30 21.52
N CYS A 142 5.72 7.20 21.19
CA CYS A 142 5.15 6.32 20.19
C CYS A 142 4.69 7.13 18.96
N PHE A 143 4.82 6.52 17.78
CA PHE A 143 4.24 6.95 16.51
C PHE A 143 3.37 5.81 15.95
N SER A 144 2.11 6.08 15.69
CA SER A 144 1.13 5.10 15.19
C SER A 144 0.39 5.59 13.94
#